data_1d4f4ae67e4daf8421dddd85dc537a44
#
_entry.id   1d4f4ae67e4daf8421dddd85dc537a44
#
_cell.length_a   1.000
_cell.length_b   1.000
_cell.length_c   1.000
_cell.angle_alpha   90.00
_cell.angle_beta   90.00
_cell.angle_gamma   90.00
#
_symmetry.space_group_name_H-M   'P 1'
#
loop_
_entity.id
_entity.type
_entity.pdbx_description
1 polymer ?
#
loop_
_entity_poly.entity_id
_entity_poly.type
_entity_poly.pdbx_seq_one_letter_code
_entity_poly.pdbx_strand_id
1 'polypeptide(L)'
;MKTKWFIILATLLSIFGCSCCLASDITKMKGNKIMKIALCHLEVSCGPQEKNLEKIERAVKIAGEHGARLVATPETAVQGYYFHRIDETRQLEVQPANYLDSLRKTVKEQNLYLLLGCGEYVEETGLHHNSCFVFAPDGSLQSRHRKIYGEKLGSEKWASPGDRMSTTNCDGINVGVLVCADSWFDERPLALKEQGADILIDIAAWPETPETGNPLPSWKKVTKITGLPFVLCNQTGKTKWMDMSIGESVVIQDEVVKCIYSGEEAVLFFEFDTNYKKVISEKFEVVSLKS
;
A
#
# COMPACT_ATOMS: atom_id res chain seq x y z
N MET A 1 71.55 53.04 -25.24
CA MET A 1 71.09 54.43 -25.49
C MET A 1 69.63 54.54 -25.40
N LYS A 2 69.14 55.34 -24.44
CA LYS A 2 67.75 55.88 -24.27
C LYS A 2 66.56 54.93 -24.15
N THR A 3 66.34 54.58 -22.90
CA THR A 3 65.11 54.12 -22.20
C THR A 3 63.93 55.06 -22.45
N LYS A 4 62.71 54.50 -22.74
CA LYS A 4 61.49 55.23 -22.48
C LYS A 4 60.55 54.31 -21.65
N TRP A 5 60.23 54.81 -20.50
CA TRP A 5 59.24 54.27 -19.57
C TRP A 5 57.85 54.64 -20.07
N PHE A 6 56.94 53.63 -20.14
CA PHE A 6 55.52 53.90 -20.21
C PHE A 6 54.85 53.34 -18.93
N ILE A 7 54.29 54.26 -18.18
CA ILE A 7 53.48 54.00 -17.02
C ILE A 7 52.11 53.62 -17.55
N ILE A 8 51.63 52.40 -17.22
CA ILE A 8 50.23 52.02 -17.44
C ILE A 8 49.56 51.98 -16.06
N LEU A 9 48.64 52.91 -15.91
CA LEU A 9 47.73 53.07 -14.78
C LEU A 9 46.70 51.93 -14.82
N ALA A 10 46.79 50.97 -13.90
CA ALA A 10 45.79 49.92 -13.79
C ALA A 10 44.67 50.42 -12.85
N THR A 11 43.54 50.71 -13.44
CA THR A 11 42.28 50.93 -12.73
C THR A 11 41.74 49.62 -12.19
N LEU A 12 41.82 49.43 -10.89
CA LEU A 12 41.11 48.36 -10.15
C LEU A 12 39.62 48.69 -10.13
N LEU A 13 38.87 48.00 -10.98
CA LEU A 13 37.40 47.88 -10.84
C LEU A 13 37.13 46.75 -9.87
N SER A 14 36.69 47.09 -8.66
CA SER A 14 36.15 46.21 -7.68
C SER A 14 34.83 45.59 -8.17
N ILE A 15 34.87 44.34 -8.60
CA ILE A 15 33.67 43.53 -8.81
C ILE A 15 33.33 42.89 -7.45
N PHE A 16 32.65 43.65 -6.60
CA PHE A 16 31.84 43.04 -5.54
C PHE A 16 30.54 42.55 -6.19
N GLY A 17 30.60 41.44 -6.92
CA GLY A 17 29.46 40.66 -7.36
C GLY A 17 28.89 39.92 -6.16
N CYS A 18 27.70 40.28 -5.83
CA CYS A 18 26.85 39.77 -4.75
C CYS A 18 26.84 38.23 -4.68
N SER A 19 27.66 37.65 -3.80
CA SER A 19 27.70 36.23 -3.45
C SER A 19 26.47 35.80 -2.63
N CYS A 20 25.57 36.74 -2.29
CA CYS A 20 24.36 36.46 -1.53
C CYS A 20 23.17 35.95 -2.36
N CYS A 21 23.18 36.13 -3.68
CA CYS A 21 22.04 35.66 -4.51
C CYS A 21 22.16 34.19 -4.96
N LEU A 22 23.34 33.59 -4.90
CA LEU A 22 23.53 32.17 -5.22
C LEU A 22 23.34 31.21 -4.04
N ALA A 23 23.32 31.75 -2.81
CA ALA A 23 23.10 30.95 -1.59
C ALA A 23 21.60 30.83 -1.22
N SER A 24 20.71 31.69 -1.78
CA SER A 24 19.28 31.67 -1.48
C SER A 24 18.49 30.63 -2.27
N ASP A 25 19.03 30.07 -3.37
CA ASP A 25 18.34 29.06 -4.18
C ASP A 25 18.68 27.61 -3.80
N ILE A 26 19.67 27.38 -2.92
CA ILE A 26 20.04 26.03 -2.47
C ILE A 26 19.31 25.64 -1.18
N THR A 27 18.67 26.55 -0.50
CA THR A 27 17.82 26.31 0.68
C THR A 27 16.33 26.51 0.41
N LYS A 28 15.84 26.16 -0.77
CA LYS A 28 14.48 25.63 -0.82
C LYS A 28 14.53 24.30 -0.09
N MET A 29 14.42 24.37 1.24
CA MET A 29 14.14 23.22 2.10
C MET A 29 13.00 22.48 1.39
N LYS A 30 13.26 21.24 0.92
CA LYS A 30 12.19 20.32 0.56
C LYS A 30 11.35 20.25 1.84
N GLY A 31 10.21 20.93 1.89
CA GLY A 31 9.30 20.81 3.00
C GLY A 31 9.02 19.32 3.18
N ASN A 32 9.01 18.82 4.42
CA ASN A 32 8.67 17.43 4.69
C ASN A 32 7.34 17.14 3.99
N LYS A 33 7.38 16.29 2.97
CA LYS A 33 6.17 15.88 2.28
C LYS A 33 5.66 14.65 3.00
N ILE A 34 4.71 14.85 3.90
CA ILE A 34 4.07 13.78 4.66
C ILE A 34 2.91 13.23 3.83
N MET A 35 2.87 11.92 3.65
CA MET A 35 1.74 11.20 3.11
C MET A 35 1.01 10.48 4.25
N LYS A 36 -0.27 10.79 4.44
CA LYS A 36 -1.13 10.02 5.34
C LYS A 36 -1.63 8.79 4.58
N ILE A 37 -1.41 7.62 5.15
CA ILE A 37 -1.81 6.31 4.60
C ILE A 37 -2.86 5.71 5.53
N ALA A 38 -3.90 5.09 4.95
CA ALA A 38 -4.97 4.44 5.70
C ALA A 38 -5.05 2.95 5.38
N LEU A 39 -5.31 2.14 6.42
CA LEU A 39 -5.61 0.73 6.31
C LEU A 39 -7.05 0.49 6.73
N CYS A 40 -7.82 -0.15 5.88
CA CYS A 40 -9.20 -0.52 6.14
C CYS A 40 -9.24 -1.89 6.84
N HIS A 41 -9.17 -1.91 8.18
CA HIS A 41 -9.25 -3.13 8.99
C HIS A 41 -10.71 -3.55 9.12
N LEU A 42 -11.19 -4.41 8.19
CA LEU A 42 -12.61 -4.67 7.98
C LEU A 42 -12.99 -6.14 8.16
N GLU A 43 -14.20 -6.37 8.64
CA GLU A 43 -14.86 -7.67 8.62
C GLU A 43 -15.53 -7.89 7.26
N VAL A 44 -14.76 -8.50 6.32
CA VAL A 44 -15.18 -8.73 4.93
C VAL A 44 -14.98 -10.18 4.48
N SER A 45 -14.69 -11.10 5.42
CA SER A 45 -14.29 -12.48 5.09
C SER A 45 -15.36 -13.30 4.37
N CYS A 46 -16.64 -13.06 4.63
CA CYS A 46 -17.74 -13.92 4.16
C CYS A 46 -18.68 -13.29 3.14
N GLY A 47 -18.63 -11.97 2.95
CA GLY A 47 -19.59 -11.30 2.08
C GLY A 47 -20.98 -11.09 2.74
N PRO A 48 -22.07 -10.94 1.99
CA PRO A 48 -22.11 -10.89 0.52
C PRO A 48 -21.33 -9.70 -0.08
N GLN A 49 -20.98 -9.81 -1.36
CA GLN A 49 -20.15 -8.83 -2.07
C GLN A 49 -20.68 -7.40 -1.94
N GLU A 50 -21.97 -7.21 -2.07
CA GLU A 50 -22.63 -5.91 -1.99
C GLU A 50 -22.39 -5.24 -0.61
N LYS A 51 -22.48 -6.05 0.46
CA LYS A 51 -22.24 -5.57 1.82
C LYS A 51 -20.76 -5.24 2.06
N ASN A 52 -19.88 -6.03 1.51
CA ASN A 52 -18.45 -5.74 1.56
C ASN A 52 -18.13 -4.43 0.81
N LEU A 53 -18.72 -4.22 -0.36
CA LEU A 53 -18.55 -2.98 -1.13
C LEU A 53 -19.08 -1.75 -0.37
N GLU A 54 -20.27 -1.84 0.25
CA GLU A 54 -20.82 -0.76 1.10
C GLU A 54 -19.84 -0.39 2.24
N LYS A 55 -19.25 -1.40 2.91
CA LYS A 55 -18.25 -1.19 3.97
C LYS A 55 -16.96 -0.56 3.44
N ILE A 56 -16.43 -1.08 2.33
CA ILE A 56 -15.22 -0.58 1.69
C ILE A 56 -15.42 0.88 1.27
N GLU A 57 -16.52 1.19 0.60
CA GLU A 57 -16.82 2.55 0.15
C GLU A 57 -16.92 3.53 1.32
N ARG A 58 -17.61 3.14 2.41
CA ARG A 58 -17.68 3.93 3.64
C ARG A 58 -16.27 4.14 4.24
N ALA A 59 -15.45 3.10 4.33
CA ALA A 59 -14.10 3.19 4.87
C ALA A 59 -13.19 4.09 4.01
N VAL A 60 -13.28 3.99 2.69
CA VAL A 60 -12.54 4.84 1.74
C VAL A 60 -12.96 6.31 1.87
N LYS A 61 -14.28 6.58 2.05
CA LYS A 61 -14.78 7.93 2.29
C LYS A 61 -14.24 8.50 3.59
N ILE A 62 -14.29 7.74 4.69
CA ILE A 62 -13.70 8.14 5.98
C ILE A 62 -12.20 8.41 5.82
N ALA A 63 -11.48 7.55 5.10
CA ALA A 63 -10.06 7.73 4.87
C ALA A 63 -9.75 9.06 4.15
N GLY A 64 -10.49 9.40 3.10
CA GLY A 64 -10.34 10.66 2.38
C GLY A 64 -10.71 11.88 3.23
N GLU A 65 -11.81 11.84 3.97
CA GLU A 65 -12.24 12.90 4.89
C GLU A 65 -11.20 13.18 5.98
N HIS A 66 -10.40 12.16 6.38
CA HIS A 66 -9.27 12.30 7.33
C HIS A 66 -7.93 12.61 6.64
N GLY A 67 -7.94 12.90 5.34
CA GLY A 67 -6.77 13.34 4.59
C GLY A 67 -5.80 12.23 4.17
N ALA A 68 -6.24 10.97 4.14
CA ALA A 68 -5.43 9.90 3.57
C ALA A 68 -5.25 10.10 2.06
N ARG A 69 -4.04 9.85 1.58
CA ARG A 69 -3.70 9.92 0.16
C ARG A 69 -3.58 8.54 -0.47
N LEU A 70 -3.29 7.53 0.32
CA LEU A 70 -3.20 6.13 -0.06
C LEU A 70 -4.01 5.30 0.91
N VAL A 71 -4.85 4.41 0.40
CA VAL A 71 -5.74 3.56 1.18
C VAL A 71 -5.54 2.11 0.74
N ALA A 72 -5.43 1.18 1.69
CA ALA A 72 -5.39 -0.25 1.41
C ALA A 72 -6.58 -0.96 2.06
N THR A 73 -7.16 -1.92 1.34
CA THR A 73 -8.16 -2.86 1.85
C THR A 73 -7.54 -4.23 2.05
N PRO A 74 -8.17 -5.13 2.83
CA PRO A 74 -7.68 -6.50 2.99
C PRO A 74 -7.69 -7.31 1.69
N GLU A 75 -7.06 -8.47 1.73
CA GLU A 75 -7.09 -9.50 0.68
C GLU A 75 -8.53 -9.93 0.36
N THR A 76 -8.86 -10.06 -0.95
CA THR A 76 -10.19 -10.45 -1.44
C THR A 76 -11.37 -9.72 -0.76
N ALA A 77 -11.16 -8.47 -0.35
CA ALA A 77 -12.13 -7.70 0.43
C ALA A 77 -13.49 -7.56 -0.27
N VAL A 78 -13.50 -7.52 -1.61
CA VAL A 78 -14.73 -7.37 -2.39
C VAL A 78 -15.61 -8.61 -2.26
N GLN A 79 -15.12 -9.78 -2.63
CA GLN A 79 -15.92 -11.02 -2.63
C GLN A 79 -15.99 -11.66 -1.25
N GLY A 80 -14.97 -11.39 -0.40
CA GLY A 80 -14.72 -12.06 0.87
C GLY A 80 -13.77 -13.25 0.74
N TYR A 81 -12.87 -13.43 1.70
CA TYR A 81 -11.83 -14.46 1.65
C TYR A 81 -12.39 -15.89 1.51
N TYR A 82 -13.58 -16.13 2.09
CA TYR A 82 -14.24 -17.43 2.06
C TYR A 82 -15.34 -17.55 0.99
N PHE A 83 -15.46 -16.61 0.05
CA PHE A 83 -16.54 -16.62 -0.93
C PHE A 83 -16.68 -17.97 -1.67
N HIS A 84 -15.55 -18.55 -2.09
CA HIS A 84 -15.53 -19.82 -2.80
C HIS A 84 -15.83 -21.04 -1.90
N ARG A 85 -15.54 -20.96 -0.60
CA ARG A 85 -15.98 -22.00 0.36
C ARG A 85 -17.46 -21.93 0.66
N ILE A 86 -18.06 -20.77 0.51
CA ILE A 86 -19.50 -20.54 0.70
C ILE A 86 -20.27 -21.03 -0.53
N ASP A 87 -19.76 -20.70 -1.72
CA ASP A 87 -20.35 -21.07 -3.00
C ASP A 87 -19.24 -21.35 -4.03
N GLU A 88 -18.94 -22.63 -4.25
CA GLU A 88 -17.92 -23.08 -5.22
C GLU A 88 -18.32 -22.82 -6.68
N THR A 89 -19.60 -22.53 -6.94
CA THR A 89 -20.12 -22.26 -8.28
C THR A 89 -20.04 -20.78 -8.67
N ARG A 90 -19.72 -19.91 -7.69
CA ARG A 90 -19.67 -18.48 -7.91
C ARG A 90 -18.60 -18.13 -8.93
N GLN A 91 -19.01 -17.46 -9.99
CA GLN A 91 -18.13 -16.95 -11.02
C GLN A 91 -17.57 -15.58 -10.60
N LEU A 92 -16.31 -15.34 -10.94
CA LEU A 92 -15.71 -14.01 -10.86
C LEU A 92 -15.87 -13.27 -12.18
N GLU A 93 -15.90 -11.95 -12.11
CA GLU A 93 -16.03 -11.08 -13.28
C GLU A 93 -14.66 -10.58 -13.74
N VAL A 94 -14.60 -10.18 -15.01
CA VAL A 94 -13.47 -9.43 -15.56
C VAL A 94 -13.39 -8.10 -14.83
N GLN A 95 -12.20 -7.71 -14.38
CA GLN A 95 -11.99 -6.52 -13.59
C GLN A 95 -11.33 -5.39 -14.39
N PRO A 96 -11.70 -4.11 -14.14
CA PRO A 96 -12.69 -3.64 -13.17
C PRO A 96 -14.13 -3.82 -13.67
N ALA A 97 -14.95 -4.51 -12.90
CA ALA A 97 -16.36 -4.71 -13.23
C ALA A 97 -17.23 -3.50 -12.84
N ASN A 98 -18.42 -3.39 -13.45
CA ASN A 98 -19.32 -2.24 -13.26
C ASN A 98 -19.75 -2.04 -11.80
N TYR A 99 -19.80 -3.10 -10.99
CA TYR A 99 -20.13 -3.00 -9.58
C TYR A 99 -19.09 -2.19 -8.77
N LEU A 100 -17.90 -1.93 -9.34
CA LEU A 100 -16.89 -1.03 -8.74
C LEU A 100 -17.07 0.45 -9.11
N ASP A 101 -18.02 0.81 -9.95
CA ASP A 101 -18.14 2.17 -10.47
C ASP A 101 -18.45 3.19 -9.36
N SER A 102 -19.30 2.84 -8.37
CA SER A 102 -19.55 3.70 -7.20
C SER A 102 -18.27 3.91 -6.36
N LEU A 103 -17.55 2.83 -6.08
CA LEU A 103 -16.29 2.91 -5.34
C LEU A 103 -15.23 3.74 -6.09
N ARG A 104 -15.11 3.54 -7.40
CA ARG A 104 -14.17 4.32 -8.25
C ARG A 104 -14.54 5.80 -8.28
N LYS A 105 -15.83 6.13 -8.28
CA LYS A 105 -16.31 7.51 -8.13
C LYS A 105 -15.92 8.09 -6.78
N THR A 106 -16.09 7.34 -5.69
CA THR A 106 -15.66 7.74 -4.33
C THR A 106 -14.14 7.96 -4.28
N VAL A 107 -13.33 7.08 -4.85
CA VAL A 107 -11.87 7.24 -4.98
C VAL A 107 -11.52 8.58 -5.64
N LYS A 108 -12.21 8.92 -6.74
CA LYS A 108 -12.02 10.19 -7.45
C LYS A 108 -12.46 11.39 -6.61
N GLU A 109 -13.62 11.34 -5.98
CA GLU A 109 -14.15 12.41 -5.13
C GLU A 109 -13.23 12.69 -3.94
N GLN A 110 -12.66 11.64 -3.35
CA GLN A 110 -11.71 11.72 -2.24
C GLN A 110 -10.26 12.00 -2.69
N ASN A 111 -9.99 11.99 -4.00
CA ASN A 111 -8.67 12.27 -4.58
C ASN A 111 -7.54 11.44 -3.96
N LEU A 112 -7.70 10.11 -3.87
CA LEU A 112 -6.75 9.20 -3.22
C LEU A 112 -6.42 7.99 -4.11
N TYR A 113 -5.34 7.29 -3.79
CA TYR A 113 -5.02 5.98 -4.35
C TYR A 113 -5.68 4.90 -3.52
N LEU A 114 -6.23 3.87 -4.17
CA LEU A 114 -6.85 2.73 -3.49
C LEU A 114 -6.19 1.42 -3.92
N LEU A 115 -5.63 0.68 -2.97
CA LEU A 115 -5.23 -0.71 -3.09
C LEU A 115 -6.41 -1.58 -2.70
N LEU A 116 -7.05 -2.23 -3.67
CA LEU A 116 -8.28 -3.00 -3.49
C LEU A 116 -8.03 -4.50 -3.66
N GLY A 117 -8.21 -5.28 -2.61
CA GLY A 117 -8.21 -6.75 -2.66
C GLY A 117 -9.48 -7.28 -3.33
N CYS A 118 -9.31 -7.99 -4.45
CA CYS A 118 -10.43 -8.43 -5.27
C CYS A 118 -10.09 -9.71 -6.05
N GLY A 119 -11.05 -10.63 -6.17
CA GLY A 119 -10.98 -11.73 -7.11
C GLY A 119 -11.12 -11.25 -8.56
N GLU A 120 -10.33 -11.81 -9.46
CA GLU A 120 -10.26 -11.45 -10.88
C GLU A 120 -10.50 -12.68 -11.76
N TYR A 121 -11.30 -12.54 -12.82
CA TYR A 121 -11.34 -13.45 -13.95
C TYR A 121 -10.64 -12.83 -15.15
N VAL A 122 -9.85 -13.62 -15.86
CA VAL A 122 -9.12 -13.22 -17.08
C VAL A 122 -9.68 -13.99 -18.25
N GLU A 123 -10.46 -13.31 -19.09
CA GLU A 123 -11.18 -13.92 -20.21
C GLU A 123 -10.25 -14.61 -21.21
N GLU A 124 -9.10 -13.99 -21.51
CA GLU A 124 -8.14 -14.49 -22.51
C GLU A 124 -7.49 -15.83 -22.10
N THR A 125 -7.37 -16.09 -20.80
CA THR A 125 -6.73 -17.31 -20.27
C THR A 125 -7.72 -18.27 -19.63
N GLY A 126 -8.93 -17.80 -19.29
CA GLY A 126 -9.90 -18.54 -18.49
C GLY A 126 -9.49 -18.73 -17.03
N LEU A 127 -8.46 -17.99 -16.55
CA LEU A 127 -7.92 -18.12 -15.21
C LEU A 127 -8.56 -17.14 -14.24
N HIS A 128 -8.60 -17.55 -12.98
CA HIS A 128 -9.01 -16.70 -11.87
C HIS A 128 -7.77 -16.34 -11.02
N HIS A 129 -7.69 -15.11 -10.51
CA HIS A 129 -6.58 -14.67 -9.68
C HIS A 129 -7.07 -13.96 -8.42
N ASN A 130 -6.32 -14.14 -7.33
CA ASN A 130 -6.41 -13.32 -6.14
C ASN A 130 -5.52 -12.09 -6.38
N SER A 131 -6.14 -10.91 -6.49
CA SER A 131 -5.48 -9.72 -6.99
C SER A 131 -5.62 -8.52 -6.07
N CYS A 132 -4.63 -7.65 -6.09
CA CYS A 132 -4.70 -6.29 -5.61
C CYS A 132 -4.74 -5.33 -6.80
N PHE A 133 -5.82 -4.56 -6.94
CA PHE A 133 -5.94 -3.50 -7.94
C PHE A 133 -5.54 -2.17 -7.32
N VAL A 134 -4.76 -1.37 -8.06
CA VAL A 134 -4.41 -0.02 -7.65
C VAL A 134 -5.18 0.97 -8.52
N PHE A 135 -6.15 1.66 -7.92
CA PHE A 135 -6.87 2.75 -8.56
C PHE A 135 -6.17 4.07 -8.29
N ALA A 136 -6.02 4.87 -9.33
CA ALA A 136 -5.48 6.23 -9.26
C ALA A 136 -6.53 7.24 -8.75
N PRO A 137 -6.11 8.46 -8.36
CA PRO A 137 -7.03 9.48 -7.86
C PRO A 137 -8.11 9.96 -8.83
N ASP A 138 -8.00 9.65 -10.10
CA ASP A 138 -9.05 9.90 -11.10
C ASP A 138 -10.08 8.77 -11.21
N GLY A 139 -9.91 7.69 -10.40
CA GLY A 139 -10.75 6.49 -10.42
C GLY A 139 -10.38 5.49 -11.51
N SER A 140 -9.33 5.72 -12.29
CA SER A 140 -8.84 4.76 -13.29
C SER A 140 -8.03 3.63 -12.65
N LEU A 141 -8.05 2.44 -13.26
CA LEU A 141 -7.16 1.35 -12.87
C LEU A 141 -5.73 1.65 -13.36
N GLN A 142 -4.82 1.90 -12.43
CA GLN A 142 -3.43 2.22 -12.73
C GLN A 142 -2.56 0.97 -12.89
N SER A 143 -2.71 0.01 -12.00
CA SER A 143 -1.95 -1.24 -12.01
C SER A 143 -2.68 -2.35 -11.25
N ARG A 144 -2.13 -3.56 -11.36
CA ARG A 144 -2.58 -4.71 -10.56
C ARG A 144 -1.40 -5.60 -10.20
N HIS A 145 -1.51 -6.23 -9.03
CA HIS A 145 -0.66 -7.33 -8.63
C HIS A 145 -1.53 -8.56 -8.42
N ARG A 146 -1.18 -9.68 -9.03
CA ARG A 146 -1.79 -11.00 -8.83
C ARG A 146 -0.93 -11.78 -7.84
N LYS A 147 -1.53 -12.30 -6.78
CA LYS A 147 -0.84 -13.13 -5.79
C LYS A 147 -0.04 -14.23 -6.49
N ILE A 148 1.26 -14.29 -6.22
CA ILE A 148 2.13 -15.31 -6.84
C ILE A 148 2.05 -16.62 -6.07
N TYR A 149 1.87 -16.56 -4.75
CA TYR A 149 1.64 -17.76 -3.97
C TYR A 149 0.21 -18.26 -4.22
N GLY A 150 0.10 -19.42 -4.83
CA GLY A 150 -1.16 -20.11 -5.06
C GLY A 150 -1.10 -21.51 -4.46
N GLU A 151 -1.72 -21.72 -3.30
CA GLU A 151 -2.03 -23.07 -2.86
C GLU A 151 -3.27 -23.55 -3.57
N LYS A 152 -3.16 -24.69 -4.27
CA LYS A 152 -4.34 -25.38 -4.85
C LYS A 152 -5.21 -26.04 -3.78
N LEU A 153 -5.01 -25.72 -2.51
CA LEU A 153 -5.70 -26.25 -1.35
C LEU A 153 -6.34 -25.12 -0.53
N GLY A 154 -7.28 -25.46 0.33
CA GLY A 154 -7.87 -24.50 1.26
C GLY A 154 -8.82 -23.49 0.60
N SER A 155 -8.81 -22.26 1.13
CA SER A 155 -9.77 -21.21 0.72
C SER A 155 -9.44 -20.58 -0.62
N GLU A 156 -8.21 -20.75 -1.11
CA GLU A 156 -7.70 -20.13 -2.33
C GLU A 156 -7.53 -21.12 -3.50
N LYS A 157 -8.07 -22.35 -3.40
CA LYS A 157 -8.00 -23.37 -4.47
C LYS A 157 -8.54 -22.91 -5.83
N TRP A 158 -9.34 -21.84 -5.84
CA TRP A 158 -9.91 -21.21 -7.01
C TRP A 158 -8.95 -20.32 -7.78
N ALA A 159 -7.87 -19.84 -7.12
CA ALA A 159 -6.97 -18.86 -7.69
C ALA A 159 -5.75 -19.51 -8.35
N SER A 160 -5.45 -19.06 -9.56
CA SER A 160 -4.20 -19.33 -10.24
C SER A 160 -3.13 -18.35 -9.80
N PRO A 161 -1.85 -18.75 -9.65
CA PRO A 161 -0.77 -17.83 -9.30
C PRO A 161 -0.56 -16.77 -10.36
N GLY A 162 -0.12 -15.59 -9.92
CA GLY A 162 0.44 -14.54 -10.78
C GLY A 162 1.86 -14.90 -11.26
N ASP A 163 2.38 -14.12 -12.18
CA ASP A 163 3.64 -14.40 -12.88
C ASP A 163 4.75 -13.38 -12.62
N ARG A 164 4.43 -12.24 -11.97
CA ARG A 164 5.41 -11.15 -11.78
C ARG A 164 5.11 -10.29 -10.56
N MET A 165 6.20 -9.74 -10.00
CA MET A 165 6.17 -8.64 -9.05
C MET A 165 6.30 -7.31 -9.79
N SER A 166 5.61 -6.26 -9.33
CA SER A 166 5.75 -4.92 -9.88
C SER A 166 5.48 -3.85 -8.83
N THR A 167 6.16 -2.72 -8.96
CA THR A 167 5.90 -1.54 -8.15
C THR A 167 4.89 -0.62 -8.84
N THR A 168 4.21 0.21 -8.07
CA THR A 168 3.31 1.24 -8.56
C THR A 168 3.68 2.59 -7.98
N ASN A 169 3.77 3.62 -8.81
CA ASN A 169 4.06 4.97 -8.35
C ASN A 169 2.79 5.66 -7.86
N CYS A 170 2.81 6.09 -6.59
CA CYS A 170 1.76 6.87 -5.95
C CYS A 170 2.34 8.20 -5.46
N ASP A 171 2.13 9.28 -6.20
CA ASP A 171 2.65 10.63 -5.89
C ASP A 171 4.17 10.69 -5.65
N GLY A 172 4.94 9.94 -6.43
CA GLY A 172 6.39 9.90 -6.34
C GLY A 172 6.95 8.89 -5.33
N ILE A 173 6.08 8.09 -4.70
CA ILE A 173 6.44 6.94 -3.88
C ILE A 173 6.19 5.66 -4.68
N ASN A 174 7.19 4.81 -4.80
CA ASN A 174 7.06 3.51 -5.41
C ASN A 174 6.58 2.50 -4.37
N VAL A 175 5.34 2.11 -4.47
CA VAL A 175 4.70 1.12 -3.59
C VAL A 175 4.92 -0.28 -4.18
N GLY A 176 5.59 -1.15 -3.45
CA GLY A 176 5.63 -2.57 -3.73
C GLY A 176 4.40 -3.25 -3.12
N VAL A 177 3.57 -3.88 -3.96
CA VAL A 177 2.33 -4.54 -3.53
C VAL A 177 2.56 -6.03 -3.35
N LEU A 178 2.10 -6.57 -2.22
CA LEU A 178 2.08 -7.98 -1.87
C LEU A 178 0.66 -8.41 -1.52
N VAL A 179 0.37 -9.70 -1.64
CA VAL A 179 -0.89 -10.27 -1.18
C VAL A 179 -0.58 -11.45 -0.25
N CYS A 180 -0.76 -11.21 1.06
CA CYS A 180 -0.73 -12.20 2.13
C CYS A 180 0.55 -13.06 2.10
N ALA A 181 0.44 -14.35 1.76
CA ALA A 181 1.57 -15.29 1.73
C ALA A 181 2.67 -14.93 0.70
N ASP A 182 2.49 -13.90 -0.14
CA ASP A 182 3.59 -13.42 -0.97
C ASP A 182 4.77 -12.94 -0.12
N SER A 183 4.50 -12.31 1.02
CA SER A 183 5.55 -11.81 1.92
C SER A 183 6.28 -12.92 2.70
N TRP A 184 5.80 -14.14 2.64
CA TRP A 184 6.47 -15.30 3.28
C TRP A 184 7.74 -15.75 2.55
N PHE A 185 7.84 -15.43 1.26
CA PHE A 185 8.92 -15.88 0.39
C PHE A 185 9.88 -14.72 0.12
N ASP A 186 11.12 -14.85 0.57
CA ASP A 186 12.13 -13.79 0.58
C ASP A 186 12.36 -13.17 -0.80
N GLU A 187 12.30 -13.97 -1.86
CA GLU A 187 12.54 -13.52 -3.24
C GLU A 187 11.53 -12.46 -3.72
N ARG A 188 10.30 -12.42 -3.18
CA ARG A 188 9.25 -11.51 -3.64
C ARG A 188 9.43 -10.09 -3.11
N PRO A 189 9.55 -9.86 -1.79
CA PRO A 189 9.87 -8.54 -1.28
C PRO A 189 11.25 -8.05 -1.76
N LEU A 190 12.25 -8.94 -1.96
CA LEU A 190 13.54 -8.57 -2.55
C LEU A 190 13.40 -8.11 -4.00
N ALA A 191 12.59 -8.79 -4.83
CA ALA A 191 12.33 -8.35 -6.20
C ALA A 191 11.66 -6.97 -6.27
N LEU A 192 10.77 -6.64 -5.33
CA LEU A 192 10.18 -5.31 -5.23
C LEU A 192 11.20 -4.24 -4.82
N LYS A 193 12.11 -4.57 -3.89
CA LYS A 193 13.22 -3.69 -3.52
C LYS A 193 14.13 -3.43 -4.73
N GLU A 194 14.49 -4.45 -5.50
CA GLU A 194 15.32 -4.32 -6.71
C GLU A 194 14.64 -3.45 -7.77
N GLN A 195 13.32 -3.44 -7.84
CA GLN A 195 12.51 -2.57 -8.69
C GLN A 195 12.34 -1.15 -8.14
N GLY A 196 13.00 -0.82 -7.03
CA GLY A 196 13.01 0.51 -6.44
C GLY A 196 11.78 0.84 -5.60
N ALA A 197 11.16 -0.15 -4.97
CA ALA A 197 10.12 0.13 -3.97
C ALA A 197 10.66 1.00 -2.83
N ASP A 198 9.84 1.93 -2.36
CA ASP A 198 10.10 2.80 -1.21
C ASP A 198 9.42 2.28 0.06
N ILE A 199 8.33 1.54 -0.12
CA ILE A 199 7.51 0.95 0.93
C ILE A 199 6.84 -0.32 0.38
N LEU A 200 6.68 -1.34 1.21
CA LEU A 200 5.95 -2.56 0.87
C LEU A 200 4.60 -2.55 1.58
N ILE A 201 3.52 -2.75 0.83
CA ILE A 201 2.16 -2.86 1.37
C ILE A 201 1.61 -4.23 1.02
N ASP A 202 1.31 -5.00 2.05
CA ASP A 202 0.74 -6.33 1.98
C ASP A 202 -0.73 -6.28 2.41
N ILE A 203 -1.62 -6.74 1.54
CA ILE A 203 -3.04 -6.89 1.85
C ILE A 203 -3.29 -8.35 2.22
N ALA A 204 -3.93 -8.60 3.38
CA ALA A 204 -3.95 -9.94 3.94
C ALA A 204 -5.28 -10.38 4.55
N ALA A 205 -5.42 -11.70 4.68
CA ALA A 205 -6.35 -12.40 5.54
C ALA A 205 -5.56 -13.39 6.40
N TRP A 206 -4.72 -12.87 7.32
CA TRP A 206 -3.65 -13.61 7.96
C TRP A 206 -3.62 -13.40 9.49
N PRO A 207 -4.49 -14.07 10.25
CA PRO A 207 -4.36 -14.13 11.71
C PRO A 207 -3.33 -15.18 12.13
N GLU A 208 -2.95 -15.17 13.37
CA GLU A 208 -2.27 -16.31 13.99
C GLU A 208 -3.14 -17.58 13.94
N THR A 209 -2.55 -18.71 13.57
CA THR A 209 -3.23 -20.01 13.60
C THR A 209 -2.34 -21.07 14.26
N PRO A 210 -2.92 -22.18 14.75
CA PRO A 210 -2.12 -23.30 15.27
C PRO A 210 -1.14 -23.88 14.25
N GLU A 211 -1.49 -23.84 12.96
CA GLU A 211 -0.70 -24.41 11.86
C GLU A 211 0.46 -23.49 11.46
N THR A 212 0.22 -22.18 11.41
CA THR A 212 1.21 -21.20 10.92
C THR A 212 1.92 -20.45 12.04
N GLY A 213 1.36 -20.47 13.26
CA GLY A 213 1.86 -19.71 14.39
C GLY A 213 1.68 -18.21 14.24
N ASN A 214 2.42 -17.46 15.06
CA ASN A 214 2.41 -15.99 15.01
C ASN A 214 3.17 -15.50 13.75
N PRO A 215 2.53 -14.73 12.86
CA PRO A 215 3.16 -14.28 11.62
C PRO A 215 4.15 -13.11 11.81
N LEU A 216 4.13 -12.41 12.93
CA LEU A 216 4.94 -11.23 13.20
C LEU A 216 6.46 -11.40 12.95
N PRO A 217 7.09 -12.54 13.30
CA PRO A 217 8.49 -12.78 12.96
C PRO A 217 8.76 -12.77 11.45
N SER A 218 7.84 -13.32 10.64
CA SER A 218 7.96 -13.31 9.18
C SER A 218 7.85 -11.88 8.64
N TRP A 219 6.92 -11.08 9.14
CA TRP A 219 6.78 -9.68 8.71
C TRP A 219 7.99 -8.82 9.09
N LYS A 220 8.56 -9.01 10.29
CA LYS A 220 9.83 -8.35 10.68
C LYS A 220 10.99 -8.76 9.78
N LYS A 221 11.07 -10.04 9.39
CA LYS A 221 12.09 -10.53 8.46
C LYS A 221 12.04 -9.79 7.12
N VAL A 222 10.84 -9.44 6.61
CA VAL A 222 10.72 -8.65 5.37
C VAL A 222 11.47 -7.32 5.50
N THR A 223 11.30 -6.58 6.59
CA THR A 223 12.02 -5.31 6.79
C THR A 223 13.52 -5.52 6.94
N LYS A 224 13.95 -6.60 7.59
CA LYS A 224 15.35 -6.96 7.74
C LYS A 224 16.07 -7.19 6.42
N ILE A 225 15.48 -8.00 5.54
CA ILE A 225 16.11 -8.37 4.26
C ILE A 225 16.02 -7.27 3.22
N THR A 226 14.95 -6.47 3.26
CA THR A 226 14.74 -5.39 2.29
C THR A 226 15.29 -4.05 2.73
N GLY A 227 15.32 -3.75 4.04
CA GLY A 227 15.57 -2.42 4.58
C GLY A 227 14.42 -1.45 4.30
N LEU A 228 13.25 -1.93 3.84
CA LEU A 228 12.09 -1.12 3.52
C LEU A 228 11.04 -1.19 4.65
N PRO A 229 10.27 -0.13 4.89
CA PRO A 229 9.07 -0.23 5.70
C PRO A 229 8.09 -1.25 5.12
N PHE A 230 7.50 -2.06 6.00
CA PHE A 230 6.49 -3.06 5.67
C PHE A 230 5.18 -2.72 6.38
N VAL A 231 4.11 -2.74 5.61
CA VAL A 231 2.75 -2.43 6.07
C VAL A 231 1.86 -3.61 5.72
N LEU A 232 1.07 -4.08 6.67
CA LEU A 232 0.10 -5.14 6.43
C LEU A 232 -1.29 -4.65 6.81
N CYS A 233 -2.22 -4.69 5.84
CA CYS A 233 -3.64 -4.43 6.01
C CYS A 233 -4.38 -5.76 6.15
N ASN A 234 -4.80 -6.12 7.36
CA ASN A 234 -5.45 -7.38 7.66
C ASN A 234 -6.97 -7.24 7.78
N GLN A 235 -7.66 -8.37 7.64
CA GLN A 235 -9.08 -8.49 7.96
C GLN A 235 -9.31 -8.63 9.46
N THR A 236 -10.56 -8.43 9.89
CA THR A 236 -11.05 -8.73 11.23
C THR A 236 -12.34 -9.55 11.19
N GLY A 237 -12.94 -9.76 12.35
CA GLY A 237 -14.18 -10.49 12.52
C GLY A 237 -14.00 -11.97 12.76
N LYS A 238 -15.13 -12.68 12.94
CA LYS A 238 -15.10 -14.11 13.27
C LYS A 238 -15.93 -14.92 12.29
N THR A 239 -15.34 -15.97 11.78
CA THR A 239 -16.02 -16.91 10.88
C THR A 239 -16.06 -18.30 11.50
N LYS A 240 -16.84 -19.21 10.91
CA LYS A 240 -16.84 -20.63 11.33
C LYS A 240 -15.53 -21.36 10.98
N TRP A 241 -14.68 -20.78 10.13
CA TRP A 241 -13.43 -21.38 9.67
C TRP A 241 -12.20 -20.82 10.39
N MET A 242 -12.27 -19.54 10.80
CA MET A 242 -11.12 -18.85 11.35
C MET A 242 -11.56 -17.63 12.17
N ASP A 243 -10.86 -17.37 13.26
CA ASP A 243 -11.02 -16.16 14.05
C ASP A 243 -10.10 -15.07 13.51
N MET A 244 -10.64 -14.18 12.65
CA MET A 244 -9.91 -13.05 12.10
C MET A 244 -9.84 -11.87 13.09
N SER A 245 -10.59 -11.90 14.23
CA SER A 245 -10.58 -10.79 15.19
C SER A 245 -9.24 -10.64 15.92
N ILE A 246 -8.39 -11.67 15.88
CA ILE A 246 -7.01 -11.63 16.36
C ILE A 246 -6.00 -11.25 15.29
N GLY A 247 -6.45 -11.08 14.04
CA GLY A 247 -5.61 -10.63 12.94
C GLY A 247 -5.10 -9.22 13.17
N GLU A 248 -3.81 -9.03 13.03
CA GLU A 248 -3.15 -7.75 13.27
C GLU A 248 -2.92 -7.01 11.96
N SER A 249 -3.32 -5.73 11.90
CA SER A 249 -2.78 -4.77 10.93
C SER A 249 -1.55 -4.10 11.55
N VAL A 250 -0.43 -4.05 10.80
CA VAL A 250 0.84 -3.58 11.36
C VAL A 250 1.58 -2.64 10.42
N VAL A 251 2.41 -1.78 11.01
CA VAL A 251 3.47 -1.04 10.32
C VAL A 251 4.78 -1.35 11.00
N ILE A 252 5.74 -1.84 10.24
CA ILE A 252 7.05 -2.27 10.73
C ILE A 252 8.14 -1.54 9.95
N GLN A 253 9.14 -1.04 10.66
CA GLN A 253 10.34 -0.46 10.07
C GLN A 253 11.56 -0.86 10.89
N ASP A 254 12.64 -1.26 10.20
CA ASP A 254 13.91 -1.65 10.85
C ASP A 254 13.70 -2.75 11.92
N GLU A 255 12.88 -3.77 11.64
CA GLU A 255 12.46 -4.86 12.55
C GLU A 255 11.65 -4.38 13.78
N VAL A 256 11.34 -3.08 13.88
CA VAL A 256 10.55 -2.49 14.97
C VAL A 256 9.10 -2.30 14.54
N VAL A 257 8.17 -2.81 15.35
CA VAL A 257 6.73 -2.53 15.17
C VAL A 257 6.47 -1.08 15.56
N LYS A 258 6.09 -0.25 14.58
CA LYS A 258 5.73 1.15 14.78
C LYS A 258 4.25 1.30 15.13
N CYS A 259 3.39 0.59 14.42
CA CYS A 259 1.96 0.60 14.67
C CYS A 259 1.43 -0.83 14.65
N ILE A 260 0.48 -1.15 15.51
CA ILE A 260 -0.19 -2.43 15.56
C ILE A 260 -1.64 -2.24 16.03
N TYR A 261 -2.55 -2.97 15.42
CA TYR A 261 -3.97 -2.96 15.77
C TYR A 261 -4.61 -4.31 15.44
N SER A 262 -5.49 -4.77 16.32
CA SER A 262 -6.38 -5.91 16.11
C SER A 262 -7.73 -5.63 16.78
N GLY A 263 -8.73 -6.42 16.47
CA GLY A 263 -10.04 -6.33 17.08
C GLY A 263 -11.12 -5.82 16.14
N GLU A 264 -11.82 -4.74 16.49
CA GLU A 264 -13.01 -4.29 15.77
C GLU A 264 -12.72 -3.57 14.45
N GLU A 265 -13.76 -3.43 13.61
CA GLU A 265 -13.64 -2.71 12.33
C GLU A 265 -13.23 -1.24 12.54
N ALA A 266 -12.19 -0.83 11.82
CA ALA A 266 -11.67 0.53 11.89
C ALA A 266 -10.96 0.95 10.59
N VAL A 267 -10.83 2.25 10.39
CA VAL A 267 -9.85 2.84 9.48
C VAL A 267 -8.65 3.29 10.33
N LEU A 268 -7.47 2.79 10.00
CA LEU A 268 -6.23 2.98 10.75
C LEU A 268 -5.31 3.89 9.96
N PHE A 269 -4.86 4.98 10.55
CA PHE A 269 -4.03 5.96 9.86
C PHE A 269 -2.62 6.00 10.44
N PHE A 270 -1.64 6.15 9.54
CA PHE A 270 -0.27 6.48 9.89
C PHE A 270 0.33 7.46 8.88
N GLU A 271 1.43 8.09 9.26
CA GLU A 271 2.13 9.08 8.45
C GLU A 271 3.47 8.53 7.96
N PHE A 272 3.76 8.80 6.68
CA PHE A 272 4.97 8.40 5.98
C PHE A 272 5.67 9.63 5.41
N ASP A 273 6.95 9.84 5.75
CA ASP A 273 7.79 10.87 5.16
C ASP A 273 8.27 10.41 3.77
N THR A 274 7.77 11.06 2.74
CA THR A 274 8.06 10.69 1.35
C THR A 274 9.45 11.10 0.88
N ASN A 275 10.12 12.02 1.59
CA ASN A 275 11.49 12.43 1.28
C ASN A 275 12.51 11.45 1.86
N TYR A 276 12.32 11.09 3.14
CA TYR A 276 13.22 10.17 3.86
C TYR A 276 12.84 8.71 3.75
N LYS A 277 11.68 8.40 3.15
CA LYS A 277 11.14 7.04 3.00
C LYS A 277 11.00 6.32 4.34
N LYS A 278 10.45 7.02 5.34
CA LYS A 278 10.33 6.55 6.72
C LYS A 278 8.93 6.74 7.28
N VAL A 279 8.53 5.78 8.10
CA VAL A 279 7.33 5.89 8.94
C VAL A 279 7.59 6.87 10.07
N ILE A 280 6.67 7.83 10.27
CA ILE A 280 6.78 8.84 11.34
C ILE A 280 5.96 8.42 12.56
N SER A 281 4.80 7.82 12.33
CA SER A 281 3.88 7.43 13.41
C SER A 281 4.47 6.32 14.28
N GLU A 282 4.22 6.40 15.60
CA GLU A 282 4.57 5.37 16.58
C GLU A 282 3.32 4.58 17.05
N LYS A 283 2.15 4.93 16.55
CA LYS A 283 0.86 4.25 16.73
C LYS A 283 -0.11 4.66 15.64
N PHE A 284 -1.14 3.87 15.40
CA PHE A 284 -2.25 4.27 14.53
C PHE A 284 -3.11 5.38 15.18
N GLU A 285 -3.56 6.35 14.37
CA GLU A 285 -4.80 7.05 14.61
C GLU A 285 -5.94 6.10 14.18
N VAL A 286 -6.93 5.87 15.04
CA VAL A 286 -7.97 4.85 14.83
C VAL A 286 -9.33 5.53 14.73
N VAL A 287 -10.04 5.29 13.64
CA VAL A 287 -11.42 5.73 13.44
C VAL A 287 -12.32 4.50 13.31
N SER A 288 -13.20 4.28 14.31
CA SER A 288 -14.12 3.14 14.33
C SER A 288 -15.15 3.24 13.20
N LEU A 289 -15.46 2.11 12.56
CA LEU A 289 -16.58 2.00 11.62
C LEU A 289 -17.93 1.73 12.35
N LYS A 290 -17.94 1.43 13.64
CA LYS A 290 -19.20 1.33 14.39
C LYS A 290 -19.85 2.71 14.48
N SER A 291 -21.07 2.80 13.98
CA SER A 291 -21.99 3.93 14.14
C SER A 291 -22.64 3.88 15.49
#